data_4fc0f67a1c8319f8928b31a4357bfdbc
#
_entry.id   4fc0f67a1c8319f8928b31a4357bfdbc
#
_cell.length_a   1.000
_cell.length_b   1.000
_cell.length_c   1.000
_cell.angle_alpha   90.00
_cell.angle_beta   90.00
_cell.angle_gamma   90.00
#
_symmetry.space_group_name_H-M   'P 1'
#
loop_
_entity.id
_entity.type
_entity.pdbx_description
1 polymer ?
#
loop_
_entity_poly.entity_id
_entity_poly.type
_entity_poly.pdbx_seq_one_letter_code
_entity_poly.pdbx_strand_id
1 'polypeptide(L)'
;MTAKVTAVTFERANPILRVASVARSLSYYVEVLGFINAEWGGDDFTCVSRDGADIYLSEGDQGCPGTWVWVGVSDVDALHRDYTISGATILEPPQTYPWAREMRVSDPDGHILRFGSDPVE
;
A
#
# COMPACT_ATOMS: atom_id res chain seq x y z
N MET A 1 -9.46 18.31 -33.21
CA MET A 1 -9.39 16.91 -33.65
C MET A 1 -9.43 15.99 -32.45
N THR A 2 -10.26 15.00 -32.52
CA THR A 2 -10.37 14.02 -31.46
C THR A 2 -9.25 12.99 -31.58
N ALA A 3 -8.61 12.68 -30.48
CA ALA A 3 -7.61 11.63 -30.49
C ALA A 3 -8.30 10.30 -30.83
N LYS A 4 -7.62 9.51 -31.62
CA LYS A 4 -8.12 8.20 -32.00
C LYS A 4 -8.13 7.28 -30.79
N VAL A 5 -9.27 6.71 -30.50
CA VAL A 5 -9.37 5.68 -29.44
C VAL A 5 -8.72 4.41 -29.96
N THR A 6 -7.74 3.91 -29.22
CA THR A 6 -7.07 2.67 -29.57
C THR A 6 -7.74 1.50 -28.87
N ALA A 7 -7.38 0.27 -29.29
CA ALA A 7 -7.85 -0.93 -28.60
C ALA A 7 -7.08 -1.21 -27.30
N VAL A 8 -6.17 -0.34 -26.92
CA VAL A 8 -5.39 -0.49 -25.70
C VAL A 8 -6.24 -0.13 -24.49
N THR A 9 -6.30 -1.02 -23.53
CA THR A 9 -6.96 -0.79 -22.26
C THR A 9 -5.89 -0.55 -21.18
N PHE A 10 -6.07 0.48 -20.37
CA PHE A 10 -5.22 0.66 -19.20
C PHE A 10 -5.73 -0.31 -18.12
N GLU A 11 -4.85 -1.17 -17.62
CA GLU A 11 -5.24 -2.22 -16.68
C GLU A 11 -5.12 -1.78 -15.24
N ARG A 12 -4.02 -1.15 -14.90
CA ARG A 12 -3.76 -0.69 -13.53
C ARG A 12 -2.55 0.25 -13.52
N ALA A 13 -2.38 0.93 -12.39
CA ALA A 13 -1.18 1.71 -12.10
C ALA A 13 -0.74 1.31 -10.69
N ASN A 14 0.53 0.94 -10.55
CA ASN A 14 1.07 0.46 -9.29
C ASN A 14 2.20 1.37 -8.81
N PRO A 15 2.22 1.74 -7.53
CA PRO A 15 3.34 2.52 -7.00
C PRO A 15 4.60 1.66 -6.87
N ILE A 16 5.75 2.32 -6.99
CA ILE A 16 7.05 1.72 -6.72
C ILE A 16 7.64 2.46 -5.52
N LEU A 17 7.80 1.77 -4.41
CA LEU A 17 8.31 2.37 -3.19
C LEU A 17 9.79 2.04 -3.04
N ARG A 18 10.59 3.08 -2.85
CA ARG A 18 12.01 2.90 -2.57
C ARG A 18 12.18 2.47 -1.12
N VAL A 19 12.87 1.34 -0.91
CA VAL A 19 13.09 0.78 0.42
C VAL A 19 14.59 0.54 0.64
N ALA A 20 15.02 0.61 1.89
CA ALA A 20 16.41 0.36 2.24
C ALA A 20 16.75 -1.13 2.16
N SER A 21 15.78 -2.00 2.43
CA SER A 21 15.96 -3.45 2.40
C SER A 21 14.65 -4.12 2.03
N VAL A 22 14.65 -4.84 0.90
CA VAL A 22 13.47 -5.62 0.49
C VAL A 22 13.16 -6.69 1.55
N ALA A 23 14.17 -7.35 2.09
CA ALA A 23 13.96 -8.37 3.13
C ALA A 23 13.25 -7.79 4.35
N ARG A 24 13.69 -6.62 4.83
CA ARG A 24 13.05 -5.95 5.97
C ARG A 24 11.61 -5.54 5.63
N SER A 25 11.42 -4.98 4.45
CA SER A 25 10.09 -4.55 4.01
C SER A 25 9.14 -5.73 3.86
N LEU A 26 9.62 -6.87 3.34
CA LEU A 26 8.81 -8.08 3.23
C LEU A 26 8.35 -8.59 4.60
N SER A 27 9.22 -8.55 5.61
CA SER A 27 8.80 -8.94 6.96
C SER A 27 7.62 -8.09 7.42
N TYR A 28 7.66 -6.81 7.15
CA TYR A 28 6.58 -5.91 7.54
C TYR A 28 5.33 -6.08 6.68
N TYR A 29 5.48 -6.01 5.36
CA TYR A 29 4.32 -6.06 4.46
C TYR A 29 3.62 -7.43 4.50
N VAL A 30 4.38 -8.51 4.61
CA VAL A 30 3.80 -9.86 4.61
C VAL A 30 3.32 -10.23 6.01
N GLU A 31 4.17 -10.13 7.00
CA GLU A 31 3.85 -10.64 8.35
C GLU A 31 2.95 -9.68 9.13
N VAL A 32 3.11 -8.38 8.96
CA VAL A 32 2.35 -7.37 9.72
C VAL A 32 1.14 -6.88 8.94
N LEU A 33 1.32 -6.52 7.67
CA LEU A 33 0.24 -5.92 6.88
C LEU A 33 -0.59 -6.93 6.08
N GLY A 34 -0.14 -8.19 6.00
CA GLY A 34 -0.94 -9.25 5.39
C GLY A 34 -0.88 -9.30 3.87
N PHE A 35 0.17 -8.76 3.26
CA PHE A 35 0.38 -8.87 1.82
C PHE A 35 1.07 -10.19 1.47
N ILE A 36 1.04 -10.55 0.20
CA ILE A 36 1.69 -11.73 -0.34
C ILE A 36 2.83 -11.28 -1.24
N ASN A 37 4.03 -11.86 -1.04
CA ASN A 37 5.17 -11.60 -1.90
C ASN A 37 5.00 -12.33 -3.23
N ALA A 38 5.32 -11.66 -4.33
CA ALA A 38 5.27 -12.27 -5.65
C ALA A 38 6.28 -13.41 -5.78
N GLU A 39 5.88 -14.50 -6.46
CA GLU A 39 6.76 -15.64 -6.66
C GLU A 39 8.02 -15.28 -7.45
N TRP A 40 7.90 -14.32 -8.39
CA TRP A 40 9.02 -13.88 -9.21
C TRP A 40 9.92 -12.87 -8.48
N GLY A 41 9.56 -12.45 -7.26
CA GLY A 41 10.30 -11.41 -6.55
C GLY A 41 11.76 -11.76 -6.31
N GLY A 42 12.62 -10.77 -6.43
CA GLY A 42 14.06 -10.89 -6.19
C GLY A 42 14.48 -10.26 -4.88
N ASP A 43 15.79 -10.28 -4.64
CA ASP A 43 16.35 -9.77 -3.39
C ASP A 43 16.36 -8.25 -3.31
N ASP A 44 16.34 -7.56 -4.46
CA ASP A 44 16.41 -6.09 -4.52
C ASP A 44 15.18 -5.46 -5.16
N PHE A 45 14.23 -6.26 -5.63
CA PHE A 45 12.99 -5.79 -6.24
C PHE A 45 11.93 -6.86 -6.18
N THR A 46 10.74 -6.52 -5.70
CA THR A 46 9.63 -7.45 -5.64
C THR A 46 8.30 -6.70 -5.73
N CYS A 47 7.22 -7.45 -5.75
CA CYS A 47 5.86 -6.90 -5.64
C CYS A 47 5.16 -7.60 -4.48
N VAL A 48 4.47 -6.82 -3.67
CA VAL A 48 3.58 -7.36 -2.64
C VAL A 48 2.14 -7.04 -3.01
N SER A 49 1.26 -8.00 -2.82
CA SER A 49 -0.15 -7.88 -3.24
C SER A 49 -1.09 -8.32 -2.15
N ARG A 50 -2.17 -7.59 -2.00
CA ARG A 50 -3.30 -8.00 -1.15
C ARG A 50 -4.57 -7.63 -1.89
N ASP A 51 -5.34 -8.66 -2.27
CA ASP A 51 -6.52 -8.49 -3.12
C ASP A 51 -6.15 -7.67 -4.38
N GLY A 52 -6.77 -6.55 -4.61
CA GLY A 52 -6.50 -5.71 -5.77
C GLY A 52 -5.40 -4.67 -5.59
N ALA A 53 -4.71 -4.67 -4.45
CA ALA A 53 -3.66 -3.68 -4.17
C ALA A 53 -2.29 -4.31 -4.40
N ASP A 54 -1.53 -3.76 -5.35
CA ASP A 54 -0.19 -4.22 -5.70
C ASP A 54 0.80 -3.08 -5.49
N ILE A 55 1.88 -3.35 -4.77
CA ILE A 55 2.90 -2.36 -4.45
C ILE A 55 4.26 -2.96 -4.76
N TYR A 56 5.05 -2.29 -5.60
CA TYR A 56 6.44 -2.68 -5.86
C TYR A 56 7.36 -2.12 -4.79
N LEU A 57 8.33 -2.93 -4.38
CA LEU A 57 9.36 -2.55 -3.41
C LEU A 57 10.72 -2.64 -4.11
N SER A 58 11.50 -1.57 -4.09
CA SER A 58 12.76 -1.49 -4.83
C SER A 58 13.88 -0.94 -3.95
N GLU A 59 15.01 -1.66 -3.90
CA GLU A 59 16.23 -1.15 -3.22
C GLU A 59 17.02 -0.21 -4.12
N GLY A 60 16.70 -0.16 -5.42
CA GLY A 60 17.42 0.65 -6.38
C GLY A 60 17.12 2.14 -6.26
N ASP A 61 17.22 2.81 -7.38
CA ASP A 61 17.04 4.26 -7.46
C ASP A 61 15.65 4.68 -7.91
N GLN A 62 14.70 3.76 -7.94
CA GLN A 62 13.33 4.05 -8.32
C GLN A 62 12.54 4.50 -7.11
N GLY A 63 11.79 5.58 -7.27
CA GLY A 63 10.99 6.14 -6.20
C GLY A 63 11.79 7.05 -5.28
N CYS A 64 11.11 7.56 -4.26
CA CYS A 64 11.68 8.46 -3.27
C CYS A 64 11.28 8.01 -1.86
N PRO A 65 12.09 8.32 -0.84
CA PRO A 65 11.68 8.09 0.54
C PRO A 65 10.45 8.91 0.90
N GLY A 66 9.61 8.40 1.80
CA GLY A 66 8.48 9.14 2.34
C GLY A 66 7.31 9.28 1.38
N THR A 67 7.09 8.33 0.51
CA THR A 67 5.97 8.35 -0.44
C THR A 67 4.66 8.01 0.26
N TRP A 68 3.57 8.64 -0.19
CA TRP A 68 2.23 8.37 0.30
C TRP A 68 1.48 7.51 -0.71
N VAL A 69 0.78 6.47 -0.21
CA VAL A 69 -0.05 5.59 -1.04
C VAL A 69 -1.44 5.52 -0.43
N TRP A 70 -2.47 5.79 -1.24
CA TRP A 70 -3.85 5.62 -0.80
C TRP A 70 -4.33 4.23 -1.21
N VAL A 71 -4.91 3.49 -0.27
CA VAL A 71 -5.42 2.13 -0.49
C VAL A 71 -6.87 2.09 -0.06
N GLY A 72 -7.76 1.81 -1.01
CA GLY A 72 -9.17 1.63 -0.71
C GLY A 72 -9.42 0.26 -0.09
N VAL A 73 -10.13 0.23 1.04
CA VAL A 73 -10.50 -1.01 1.72
C VAL A 73 -11.99 -0.99 2.03
N SER A 74 -12.57 -2.16 2.22
CA SER A 74 -14.01 -2.26 2.46
C SER A 74 -14.41 -1.82 3.86
N ASP A 75 -13.51 -2.00 4.85
CA ASP A 75 -13.82 -1.71 6.25
C ASP A 75 -12.52 -1.34 6.98
N VAL A 76 -12.27 -0.04 7.10
CA VAL A 76 -11.03 0.43 7.72
C VAL A 76 -10.99 0.15 9.22
N ASP A 77 -12.13 0.10 9.89
CA ASP A 77 -12.15 -0.21 11.33
C ASP A 77 -11.77 -1.66 11.61
N ALA A 78 -12.24 -2.58 10.78
CA ALA A 78 -11.82 -3.99 10.88
C ALA A 78 -10.33 -4.13 10.62
N LEU A 79 -9.81 -3.43 9.60
CA LEU A 79 -8.40 -3.44 9.31
C LEU A 79 -7.58 -2.85 10.46
N HIS A 80 -8.08 -1.79 11.08
CA HIS A 80 -7.42 -1.19 12.25
C HIS A 80 -7.30 -2.19 13.40
N ARG A 81 -8.35 -2.95 13.66
CA ARG A 81 -8.30 -4.00 14.69
C ARG A 81 -7.24 -5.04 14.37
N ASP A 82 -7.21 -5.51 13.11
CA ASP A 82 -6.23 -6.49 12.67
C ASP A 82 -4.80 -5.94 12.81
N TYR A 83 -4.59 -4.71 12.40
CA TYR A 83 -3.25 -4.09 12.42
C TYR A 83 -2.80 -3.73 13.84
N THR A 84 -3.72 -3.44 14.73
CA THR A 84 -3.39 -3.25 16.15
C THR A 84 -2.84 -4.55 16.73
N ILE A 85 -3.43 -5.68 16.36
CA ILE A 85 -2.99 -7.00 16.83
C ILE A 85 -1.67 -7.41 16.19
N SER A 86 -1.51 -7.19 14.88
CA SER A 86 -0.31 -7.63 14.17
C SER A 86 0.91 -6.74 14.40
N GLY A 87 0.74 -5.58 15.00
CA GLY A 87 1.85 -4.70 15.36
C GLY A 87 2.22 -3.67 14.32
N ALA A 88 1.28 -3.26 13.46
CA ALA A 88 1.53 -2.19 12.49
C ALA A 88 1.79 -0.86 13.21
N THR A 89 2.63 -0.03 12.59
CA THR A 89 2.90 1.31 13.08
C THR A 89 1.77 2.25 12.65
N ILE A 90 0.78 2.40 13.51
CA ILE A 90 -0.40 3.22 13.22
C ILE A 90 -0.08 4.65 13.62
N LEU A 91 0.01 5.54 12.63
CA LEU A 91 0.27 6.96 12.85
C LEU A 91 -0.99 7.69 13.29
N GLU A 92 -2.13 7.28 12.75
CA GLU A 92 -3.40 7.90 13.04
C GLU A 92 -4.50 6.85 12.96
N PRO A 93 -5.29 6.66 14.02
CA PRO A 93 -6.40 5.71 14.00
C PRO A 93 -7.50 6.19 13.06
N PRO A 94 -8.50 5.33 12.74
CA PRO A 94 -9.56 5.70 11.83
C PRO A 94 -10.30 6.96 12.27
N GLN A 95 -10.46 7.90 11.31
CA GLN A 95 -11.22 9.12 11.49
C GLN A 95 -12.12 9.32 10.27
N THR A 96 -13.29 9.89 10.50
CA THR A 96 -14.24 10.16 9.41
C THR A 96 -14.01 11.57 8.87
N TYR A 97 -13.78 11.63 7.56
CA TYR A 97 -13.71 12.87 6.78
C TYR A 97 -14.89 12.91 5.81
N PRO A 98 -15.18 14.07 5.19
CA PRO A 98 -16.28 14.13 4.22
C PRO A 98 -16.16 13.15 3.06
N TRP A 99 -14.93 12.79 2.67
CA TRP A 99 -14.67 11.92 1.51
C TRP A 99 -14.49 10.46 1.84
N ALA A 100 -14.08 10.13 3.08
CA ALA A 100 -13.80 8.75 3.46
C ALA A 100 -13.54 8.65 4.95
N ARG A 101 -13.57 7.42 5.46
CA ARG A 101 -13.04 7.11 6.78
C ARG A 101 -11.67 6.50 6.61
N GLU A 102 -10.65 7.14 7.18
CA GLU A 102 -9.26 6.81 6.89
C GLU A 102 -8.40 6.61 8.13
N MET A 103 -7.39 5.73 8.01
CA MET A 103 -6.30 5.64 8.98
C MET A 103 -4.97 5.71 8.22
N ARG A 104 -3.90 6.02 8.97
CA ARG A 104 -2.56 6.12 8.42
C ARG A 104 -1.62 5.14 9.10
N VAL A 105 -0.85 4.43 8.28
CA VAL A 105 0.12 3.43 8.74
C VAL A 105 1.46 3.74 8.11
N SER A 106 2.52 3.73 8.90
CA SER A 106 3.88 3.91 8.39
C SER A 106 4.50 2.54 8.12
N ASP A 107 5.30 2.47 7.05
CA ASP A 107 6.16 1.32 6.81
C ASP A 107 7.56 1.57 7.39
N PRO A 108 8.50 0.59 7.32
CA PRO A 108 9.83 0.77 7.90
C PRO A 108 10.66 1.89 7.27
N ASP A 109 10.35 2.31 6.05
CA ASP A 109 11.08 3.37 5.35
C ASP A 109 10.37 4.73 5.41
N GLY A 110 9.35 4.85 6.24
CA GLY A 110 8.62 6.08 6.39
C GLY A 110 7.62 6.37 5.28
N HIS A 111 7.33 5.41 4.43
CA HIS A 111 6.22 5.55 3.50
C HIS A 111 4.91 5.48 4.27
N ILE A 112 3.94 6.27 3.86
CA ILE A 112 2.67 6.36 4.56
C ILE A 112 1.58 5.73 3.70
N LEU A 113 0.91 4.73 4.27
CA LEU A 113 -0.23 4.09 3.65
C LEU A 113 -1.50 4.68 4.27
N ARG A 114 -2.31 5.34 3.44
CA ARG A 114 -3.62 5.84 3.83
C ARG A 114 -4.65 4.81 3.44
N PHE A 115 -5.18 4.10 4.41
CA PHE A 115 -6.25 3.14 4.17
C PHE A 115 -7.59 3.83 4.36
N GLY A 116 -8.45 3.77 3.35
CA GLY A 116 -9.73 4.45 3.39
C GLY A 116 -10.87 3.55 2.97
N SER A 117 -12.00 3.70 3.67
CA SER A 117 -13.27 3.09 3.31
C SER A 117 -14.34 4.17 3.19
N ASP A 118 -15.56 3.79 2.77
CA ASP A 118 -16.64 4.75 2.69
C ASP A 118 -16.88 5.43 4.02
N PRO A 119 -17.30 6.71 4.02
CA PRO A 119 -17.61 7.39 5.27
C PRO A 119 -18.69 6.67 6.05
N VAL A 120 -18.53 6.66 7.37
CA VAL A 120 -19.57 6.09 8.26
C VAL A 120 -20.66 7.13 8.44
N GLU A 121 -21.90 6.71 8.22
CA GLU A 121 -23.06 7.56 8.40
C GLU A 121 -23.51 7.65 9.86
#